data_aa865638fdd855389acc4c03f8e6ecdc
#
_entry.id   aa865638fdd855389acc4c03f8e6ecdc
#
_cell.length_a   1.000
_cell.length_b   1.000
_cell.length_c   1.000
_cell.angle_alpha   90.00
_cell.angle_beta   90.00
_cell.angle_gamma   90.00
#
_symmetry.space_group_name_H-M   'P 1'
#
loop_
_entity.id
_entity.type
_entity.pdbx_description
1 polymer ?
#
loop_
_entity_poly.entity_id
_entity_poly.type
_entity_poly.pdbx_seq_one_letter_code
_entity_poly.pdbx_strand_id
1 'polypeptide(L)'
;NSSAASDVYKRQHMCPAGDNRWHWKAMQESFYMTNICPQNHNLNRGDWKELEESCRRWAQEEGKICIVCGPILYDQRHRTIGKKHKITVPEAFFKVVLCADSNPPKAIGFIYKNASGNHPLDSYVNTVDEVERITGIDFFPALPDEIEEKVEAEYDLKLW
;
A
#
# COMPACT_ATOMS: atom_id res chain seq x y z
N ASN A 1 -6.48 -26.36 -15.32
CA ASN A 1 -7.02 -25.05 -14.97
C ASN A 1 -6.18 -24.22 -13.98
N SER A 2 -4.87 -24.52 -13.83
CA SER A 2 -4.01 -23.71 -12.97
C SER A 2 -3.40 -22.48 -13.69
N SER A 3 -3.49 -22.40 -15.01
CA SER A 3 -3.08 -21.23 -15.78
C SER A 3 -4.00 -20.03 -15.55
N ALA A 4 -5.32 -20.25 -15.47
CA ALA A 4 -6.30 -19.19 -15.27
C ALA A 4 -6.13 -18.45 -13.93
N ALA A 5 -5.72 -19.13 -12.85
CA ALA A 5 -5.48 -18.49 -11.56
C ALA A 5 -4.18 -17.67 -11.55
N SER A 6 -3.17 -18.05 -12.33
CA SER A 6 -1.92 -17.32 -12.47
C SER A 6 -2.07 -16.06 -13.33
N ASP A 7 -3.08 -16.03 -14.21
CA ASP A 7 -3.36 -14.86 -15.06
C ASP A 7 -4.17 -13.78 -14.32
N VAL A 8 -4.94 -14.18 -13.29
CA VAL A 8 -5.74 -13.24 -12.48
C VAL A 8 -4.87 -12.50 -11.45
N TYR A 9 -3.86 -13.18 -10.88
CA TYR A 9 -3.01 -12.59 -9.85
C TYR A 9 -1.57 -12.43 -10.35
N LYS A 10 -1.00 -11.27 -10.08
CA LYS A 10 0.41 -10.94 -10.32
C LYS A 10 1.17 -10.85 -9.00
N ARG A 11 2.48 -10.89 -9.08
CA ARG A 11 3.39 -10.68 -7.95
C ARG A 11 3.49 -9.18 -7.70
N GLN A 12 2.77 -8.71 -6.69
CA GLN A 12 2.83 -7.31 -6.28
C GLN A 12 3.96 -7.11 -5.28
N HIS A 13 4.78 -6.13 -5.53
CA HIS A 13 5.80 -5.65 -4.58
C HIS A 13 5.14 -4.74 -3.55
N MET A 14 5.35 -4.98 -2.26
CA MET A 14 4.91 -4.07 -1.21
C MET A 14 5.76 -2.78 -1.25
N CYS A 15 7.08 -2.92 -1.29
CA CYS A 15 7.99 -1.84 -1.66
C CYS A 15 8.30 -1.94 -3.15
N PRO A 16 7.87 -0.98 -4.00
CA PRO A 16 7.99 -1.06 -5.45
C PRO A 16 9.44 -1.06 -5.93
N ALA A 17 9.74 -1.85 -6.95
CA ALA A 17 11.05 -1.82 -7.60
C ALA A 17 11.37 -0.43 -8.19
N GLY A 18 10.32 0.31 -8.61
CA GLY A 18 10.43 1.68 -9.10
C GLY A 18 11.01 2.66 -8.11
N ASP A 19 10.76 2.46 -6.81
CA ASP A 19 11.24 3.30 -5.72
C ASP A 19 12.71 3.02 -5.37
N ASN A 20 13.25 1.89 -5.82
CA ASN A 20 14.58 1.39 -5.50
C ASN A 20 15.59 1.52 -6.66
N ARG A 21 15.31 2.31 -7.68
CA ARG A 21 16.16 2.48 -8.87
C ARG A 21 17.47 3.22 -8.62
N TRP A 22 17.62 3.83 -7.46
CA TRP A 22 18.82 4.55 -7.04
C TRP A 22 20.05 3.62 -6.83
N HIS A 23 19.81 2.31 -6.61
CA HIS A 23 20.86 1.32 -6.47
C HIS A 23 20.40 -0.06 -6.97
N TRP A 24 21.21 -0.72 -7.81
CA TRP A 24 20.86 -1.99 -8.43
C TRP A 24 20.52 -3.10 -7.40
N LYS A 25 21.26 -3.16 -6.28
CA LYS A 25 21.04 -4.13 -5.21
C LYS A 25 19.71 -3.89 -4.50
N ALA A 26 19.39 -2.65 -4.19
CA ALA A 26 18.11 -2.29 -3.57
C ALA A 26 16.93 -2.68 -4.50
N MET A 27 17.08 -2.42 -5.80
CA MET A 27 16.10 -2.86 -6.78
C MET A 27 15.97 -4.39 -6.84
N GLN A 28 17.07 -5.15 -6.81
CA GLN A 28 17.02 -6.61 -6.78
C GLN A 28 16.35 -7.14 -5.51
N GLU A 29 16.64 -6.56 -4.35
CA GLU A 29 16.07 -6.97 -3.06
C GLU A 29 14.55 -6.76 -2.99
N SER A 30 14.02 -5.81 -3.77
CA SER A 30 12.56 -5.63 -3.88
C SER A 30 11.84 -6.85 -4.46
N PHE A 31 12.54 -7.75 -5.15
CA PHE A 31 12.00 -8.99 -5.69
C PHE A 31 12.04 -10.19 -4.72
N TYR A 32 12.52 -10.00 -3.49
CA TYR A 32 12.47 -11.06 -2.49
C TYR A 32 11.02 -11.43 -2.17
N MET A 33 10.79 -12.72 -1.94
CA MET A 33 9.45 -13.26 -1.68
C MET A 33 8.80 -12.66 -0.43
N THR A 34 9.58 -12.15 0.51
CA THR A 34 9.12 -11.41 1.68
C THR A 34 8.49 -10.04 1.34
N ASN A 35 8.74 -9.54 0.13
CA ASN A 35 8.19 -8.29 -0.39
C ASN A 35 7.07 -8.52 -1.44
N ILE A 36 6.63 -9.76 -1.64
CA ILE A 36 5.73 -10.13 -2.73
C ILE A 36 4.41 -10.70 -2.20
N CYS A 37 3.31 -10.16 -2.69
CA CYS A 37 1.96 -10.67 -2.44
C CYS A 37 1.18 -10.92 -3.75
N PRO A 38 0.26 -11.91 -3.78
CA PRO A 38 -0.64 -12.07 -4.92
C PRO A 38 -1.65 -10.92 -5.00
N GLN A 39 -1.62 -10.16 -6.08
CA GLN A 39 -2.54 -9.05 -6.32
C GLN A 39 -3.26 -9.23 -7.65
N ASN A 40 -4.52 -8.80 -7.71
CA ASN A 40 -5.29 -8.77 -8.95
C ASN A 40 -4.53 -8.00 -10.05
N HIS A 41 -4.46 -8.59 -11.25
CA HIS A 41 -3.67 -8.05 -12.35
C HIS A 41 -4.10 -6.64 -12.77
N ASN A 42 -5.40 -6.39 -12.84
CA ASN A 42 -5.93 -5.09 -13.27
C ASN A 42 -5.72 -4.02 -12.19
N LEU A 43 -5.89 -4.39 -10.90
CA LEU A 43 -5.53 -3.51 -9.80
C LEU A 43 -4.04 -3.14 -9.85
N ASN A 44 -3.17 -4.12 -10.00
CA ASN A 44 -1.72 -3.95 -10.05
C ASN A 44 -1.26 -3.01 -11.17
N ARG A 45 -1.87 -3.10 -12.33
CA ARG A 45 -1.54 -2.28 -13.52
C ARG A 45 -2.23 -0.93 -13.57
N GLY A 46 -3.36 -0.81 -12.89
CA GLY A 46 -4.22 0.38 -12.86
C GLY A 46 -4.06 1.16 -11.57
N ASP A 47 -5.12 1.18 -10.78
CA ASP A 47 -5.28 2.08 -9.63
C ASP A 47 -4.16 1.97 -8.59
N TRP A 48 -3.63 0.78 -8.35
CA TRP A 48 -2.49 0.61 -7.45
C TRP A 48 -1.20 1.25 -8.00
N LYS A 49 -0.95 1.07 -9.30
CA LYS A 49 0.18 1.71 -9.98
C LYS A 49 0.06 3.24 -9.93
N GLU A 50 -1.14 3.78 -10.12
CA GLU A 50 -1.39 5.22 -10.02
C GLU A 50 -1.09 5.75 -8.62
N LEU A 51 -1.44 5.01 -7.56
CA LEU A 51 -1.05 5.35 -6.20
C LEU A 51 0.48 5.34 -6.01
N GLU A 52 1.17 4.32 -6.53
CA GLU A 52 2.64 4.25 -6.47
C GLU A 52 3.30 5.44 -7.20
N GLU A 53 2.76 5.82 -8.35
CA GLU A 53 3.22 7.00 -9.10
C GLU A 53 2.93 8.31 -8.35
N SER A 54 1.78 8.41 -7.69
CA SER A 54 1.43 9.54 -6.83
C SER A 54 2.38 9.65 -5.64
N CYS A 55 2.67 8.56 -4.95
CA CYS A 55 3.64 8.55 -3.86
C CYS A 55 5.03 9.03 -4.30
N ARG A 56 5.50 8.62 -5.49
CA ARG A 56 6.78 9.09 -6.03
C ARG A 56 6.76 10.60 -6.32
N ARG A 57 5.66 11.11 -6.88
CA ARG A 57 5.48 12.55 -7.09
C ARG A 57 5.49 13.31 -5.78
N TRP A 58 4.71 12.88 -4.79
CA TRP A 58 4.68 13.49 -3.46
C TRP A 58 6.05 13.49 -2.78
N ALA A 59 6.82 12.39 -2.89
CA ALA A 59 8.18 12.34 -2.36
C ALA A 59 9.11 13.37 -3.02
N GLN A 60 8.92 13.65 -4.30
CA GLN A 60 9.69 14.68 -5.02
C GLN A 60 9.28 16.09 -4.62
N GLU A 61 7.98 16.34 -4.43
CA GLU A 61 7.43 17.63 -4.06
C GLU A 61 7.72 18.00 -2.60
N GLU A 62 7.57 17.03 -1.69
CA GLU A 62 7.75 17.22 -0.25
C GLU A 62 9.20 16.98 0.22
N GLY A 63 10.05 16.43 -0.63
CA GLY A 63 11.43 16.08 -0.32
C GLY A 63 11.58 14.76 0.46
N LYS A 64 10.65 14.43 1.37
CA LYS A 64 10.67 13.20 2.15
C LYS A 64 9.27 12.80 2.60
N ILE A 65 8.92 11.54 2.36
CA ILE A 65 7.71 10.91 2.91
C ILE A 65 8.05 9.55 3.51
N CYS A 66 7.26 9.11 4.49
CA CYS A 66 7.30 7.76 5.03
C CYS A 66 6.10 6.98 4.50
N ILE A 67 6.33 5.76 4.02
CA ILE A 67 5.27 4.90 3.49
C ILE A 67 5.29 3.57 4.22
N VAL A 68 4.13 3.15 4.72
CA VAL A 68 3.89 1.79 5.20
C VAL A 68 2.86 1.14 4.28
N CYS A 69 3.14 -0.07 3.82
CA CYS A 69 2.31 -0.78 2.86
C CYS A 69 2.23 -2.25 3.22
N GLY A 70 1.06 -2.84 3.09
CA GLY A 70 0.88 -4.25 3.39
C GLY A 70 -0.43 -4.85 2.87
N PRO A 71 -0.53 -6.18 2.94
CA PRO A 71 -1.78 -6.88 2.68
C PRO A 71 -2.71 -6.79 3.88
N ILE A 72 -4.02 -6.87 3.62
CA ILE A 72 -5.06 -7.04 4.63
C ILE A 72 -5.65 -8.44 4.47
N LEU A 73 -5.60 -9.19 5.57
CA LEU A 73 -6.23 -10.50 5.72
C LEU A 73 -7.37 -10.33 6.72
N TYR A 74 -8.62 -10.36 6.24
CA TYR A 74 -9.78 -10.30 7.13
C TYR A 74 -9.97 -11.64 7.87
N ASP A 75 -10.64 -11.60 9.00
CA ASP A 75 -10.94 -12.79 9.79
C ASP A 75 -11.99 -13.67 9.09
N GLN A 76 -11.55 -14.37 8.07
CA GLN A 76 -12.37 -15.27 7.24
C GLN A 76 -11.50 -16.32 6.57
N ARG A 77 -12.14 -17.29 5.88
CA ARG A 77 -11.42 -18.26 5.07
C ARG A 77 -10.81 -17.60 3.84
N HIS A 78 -9.47 -17.59 3.76
CA HIS A 78 -8.74 -16.98 2.66
C HIS A 78 -8.71 -17.85 1.41
N ARG A 79 -8.72 -17.20 0.26
CA ARG A 79 -8.41 -17.84 -1.02
C ARG A 79 -6.92 -18.17 -1.09
N THR A 80 -6.59 -19.28 -1.72
CA THR A 80 -5.19 -19.67 -1.96
C THR A 80 -4.95 -19.97 -3.43
N ILE A 81 -3.72 -19.75 -3.87
CA ILE A 81 -3.22 -20.12 -5.20
C ILE A 81 -2.02 -21.06 -5.08
N GLY A 82 -1.69 -21.75 -6.17
CA GLY A 82 -0.59 -22.69 -6.22
C GLY A 82 -1.03 -24.15 -6.06
N LYS A 83 -0.30 -25.05 -6.68
CA LYS A 83 -0.58 -26.52 -6.63
C LYS A 83 0.10 -27.18 -5.45
N LYS A 84 1.43 -27.08 -5.40
CA LYS A 84 2.27 -27.74 -4.39
C LYS A 84 2.34 -26.91 -3.11
N HIS A 85 2.57 -25.63 -3.25
CA HIS A 85 2.61 -24.68 -2.14
C HIS A 85 1.40 -23.74 -2.25
N LYS A 86 0.60 -23.70 -1.19
CA LYS A 86 -0.57 -22.84 -1.11
C LYS A 86 -0.14 -21.46 -0.61
N ILE A 87 -0.34 -20.45 -1.45
CA ILE A 87 -0.05 -19.06 -1.13
C ILE A 87 -1.38 -18.36 -0.90
N THR A 88 -1.53 -17.73 0.25
CA THR A 88 -2.74 -16.97 0.61
C THR A 88 -2.85 -15.74 -0.27
N VAL A 89 -4.04 -15.48 -0.77
CA VAL A 89 -4.39 -14.27 -1.52
C VAL A 89 -5.06 -13.30 -0.56
N PRO A 90 -4.45 -12.13 -0.30
CA PRO A 90 -5.07 -11.11 0.56
C PRO A 90 -6.39 -10.60 -0.02
N GLU A 91 -7.31 -10.24 0.83
CA GLU A 91 -8.59 -9.65 0.43
C GLU A 91 -8.45 -8.19 0.01
N ALA A 92 -7.49 -7.49 0.61
CA ALA A 92 -7.23 -6.08 0.34
C ALA A 92 -5.77 -5.73 0.57
N PHE A 93 -5.41 -4.49 0.26
CA PHE A 93 -4.10 -3.90 0.53
C PHE A 93 -4.29 -2.51 1.12
N PHE A 94 -3.38 -2.13 2.01
CA PHE A 94 -3.31 -0.78 2.52
C PHE A 94 -2.00 -0.11 2.12
N LYS A 95 -2.03 1.21 2.09
CA LYS A 95 -0.86 2.07 2.05
C LYS A 95 -1.13 3.29 2.92
N VAL A 96 -0.23 3.59 3.84
CA VAL A 96 -0.27 4.77 4.70
C VAL A 96 0.93 5.63 4.38
N VAL A 97 0.70 6.92 4.18
CA VAL A 97 1.73 7.89 3.79
C VAL A 97 1.75 9.03 4.80
N LEU A 98 2.94 9.33 5.32
CA LEU A 98 3.20 10.44 6.24
C LEU A 98 4.22 11.40 5.64
N CYS A 99 3.92 12.70 5.69
CA CYS A 99 4.88 13.78 5.53
C CYS A 99 5.01 14.51 6.87
N ALA A 100 6.01 14.12 7.67
CA ALA A 100 6.23 14.69 9.00
C ALA A 100 6.87 16.07 8.95
N ASP A 101 7.62 16.34 7.89
CA ASP A 101 8.39 17.58 7.74
C ASP A 101 7.59 18.71 7.05
N SER A 102 6.35 18.45 6.61
CA SER A 102 5.45 19.51 6.10
C SER A 102 4.91 20.40 7.23
N ASN A 103 4.43 21.55 6.87
CA ASN A 103 3.86 22.49 7.85
C ASN A 103 2.42 22.89 7.46
N PRO A 104 1.38 22.35 8.15
CA PRO A 104 1.46 21.34 9.23
C PRO A 104 1.85 19.94 8.70
N PRO A 105 2.31 19.03 9.58
CA PRO A 105 2.45 17.62 9.25
C PRO A 105 1.14 17.02 8.75
N LYS A 106 1.22 16.07 7.83
CA LYS A 106 0.05 15.43 7.21
C LYS A 106 0.25 13.95 6.98
N ALA A 107 -0.82 13.18 7.10
CA ALA A 107 -0.85 11.76 6.75
C ALA A 107 -2.11 11.42 5.97
N ILE A 108 -2.10 10.29 5.28
CA ILE A 108 -3.23 9.81 4.51
C ILE A 108 -3.15 8.29 4.38
N GLY A 109 -4.28 7.61 4.50
CA GLY A 109 -4.42 6.18 4.31
C GLY A 109 -5.14 5.84 3.00
N PHE A 110 -4.84 4.66 2.47
CA PHE A 110 -5.52 4.10 1.30
C PHE A 110 -5.82 2.64 1.54
N ILE A 111 -7.01 2.19 1.14
CA ILE A 111 -7.42 0.79 1.18
C ILE A 111 -7.95 0.40 -0.19
N TYR A 112 -7.38 -0.65 -0.75
CA TYR A 112 -7.75 -1.21 -2.04
C TYR A 112 -8.21 -2.65 -1.87
N LYS A 113 -9.45 -2.93 -2.25
CA LYS A 113 -9.90 -4.31 -2.37
C LYS A 113 -9.07 -5.03 -3.45
N ASN A 114 -8.68 -6.29 -3.19
CA ASN A 114 -7.90 -7.09 -4.14
C ASN A 114 -8.77 -7.59 -5.31
N ALA A 115 -9.29 -6.66 -6.06
CA ALA A 115 -10.17 -6.86 -7.23
C ALA A 115 -9.87 -5.81 -8.30
N SER A 116 -10.40 -6.00 -9.50
CA SER A 116 -10.34 -4.96 -10.54
C SER A 116 -11.03 -3.70 -10.04
N GLY A 117 -10.32 -2.57 -10.18
CA GLY A 117 -10.84 -1.24 -9.90
C GLY A 117 -11.19 -0.50 -11.18
N ASN A 118 -10.70 0.65 -11.32
CA ASN A 118 -10.87 1.73 -12.27
C ASN A 118 -11.71 2.85 -11.66
N HIS A 119 -11.34 3.22 -10.46
CA HIS A 119 -11.91 4.32 -9.71
C HIS A 119 -10.86 5.40 -9.47
N PRO A 120 -11.27 6.66 -9.34
CA PRO A 120 -10.34 7.73 -9.02
C PRO A 120 -9.72 7.54 -7.63
N LEU A 121 -8.54 8.12 -7.41
CA LEU A 121 -7.73 7.96 -6.20
C LEU A 121 -8.50 8.30 -4.92
N ASP A 122 -9.36 9.32 -4.96
CA ASP A 122 -10.18 9.75 -3.82
C ASP A 122 -11.17 8.70 -3.32
N SER A 123 -11.54 7.73 -4.18
CA SER A 123 -12.40 6.61 -3.80
C SER A 123 -11.75 5.63 -2.83
N TYR A 124 -10.44 5.68 -2.67
CA TYR A 124 -9.65 4.75 -1.86
C TYR A 124 -9.11 5.37 -0.58
N VAL A 125 -9.32 6.68 -0.41
CA VAL A 125 -8.77 7.43 0.73
C VAL A 125 -9.48 7.06 2.03
N ASN A 126 -8.68 6.97 3.09
CA ASN A 126 -9.10 6.73 4.46
C ASN A 126 -8.25 7.58 5.42
N THR A 127 -8.70 7.74 6.65
CA THR A 127 -7.84 8.19 7.75
C THR A 127 -6.84 7.10 8.11
N VAL A 128 -5.73 7.46 8.73
CA VAL A 128 -4.78 6.49 9.27
C VAL A 128 -5.44 5.67 10.36
N ASP A 129 -6.21 6.31 11.27
CA ASP A 129 -7.02 5.65 12.31
C ASP A 129 -7.89 4.51 11.76
N GLU A 130 -8.52 4.70 10.61
CA GLU A 130 -9.36 3.67 10.00
C GLU A 130 -8.51 2.50 9.48
N VAL A 131 -7.33 2.78 8.93
CA VAL A 131 -6.40 1.72 8.53
C VAL A 131 -5.88 0.97 9.74
N GLU A 132 -5.58 1.65 10.85
CA GLU A 132 -5.20 1.03 12.11
C GLU A 132 -6.29 0.13 12.68
N ARG A 133 -7.53 0.64 12.71
CA ARG A 133 -8.69 -0.14 13.17
C ARG A 133 -8.86 -1.45 12.37
N ILE A 134 -8.57 -1.43 11.07
CA ILE A 134 -8.71 -2.60 10.18
C ILE A 134 -7.53 -3.55 10.33
N THR A 135 -6.31 -3.03 10.45
CA THR A 135 -5.07 -3.82 10.43
C THR A 135 -4.60 -4.25 11.81
N GLY A 136 -4.98 -3.51 12.85
CA GLY A 136 -4.45 -3.66 14.20
C GLY A 136 -2.99 -3.20 14.33
N ILE A 137 -2.48 -2.45 13.33
CA ILE A 137 -1.13 -1.90 13.34
C ILE A 137 -1.22 -0.45 13.85
N ASP A 138 -0.35 -0.10 14.77
CA ASP A 138 -0.12 1.25 15.24
C ASP A 138 0.94 1.89 14.31
N PHE A 139 0.54 2.92 13.56
CA PHE A 139 1.42 3.58 12.60
C PHE A 139 2.09 4.80 13.24
N PHE A 140 3.36 4.99 12.91
CA PHE A 140 4.13 6.18 13.29
C PHE A 140 4.26 6.46 14.80
N PRO A 141 4.35 5.46 15.70
CA PRO A 141 4.37 5.63 17.15
C PRO A 141 5.60 6.41 17.68
N ALA A 142 6.46 6.87 16.81
CA ALA A 142 7.59 7.73 17.14
C ALA A 142 7.28 9.22 17.00
N LEU A 143 6.09 9.58 16.50
CA LEU A 143 5.63 10.97 16.47
C LEU A 143 5.27 11.42 17.89
N PRO A 144 5.39 12.74 18.21
CA PRO A 144 4.76 13.28 19.41
C PRO A 144 3.25 13.05 19.38
N ASP A 145 2.66 12.59 20.51
CA ASP A 145 1.25 12.20 20.63
C ASP A 145 0.28 13.22 20.01
N GLU A 146 0.49 14.52 20.28
CA GLU A 146 -0.37 15.60 19.73
C GLU A 146 -0.34 15.71 18.20
N ILE A 147 0.79 15.33 17.58
CA ILE A 147 0.95 15.32 16.13
C ILE A 147 0.35 14.05 15.57
N GLU A 148 0.66 12.91 16.17
CA GLU A 148 0.17 11.58 15.81
C GLU A 148 -1.36 11.57 15.80
N GLU A 149 -2.01 11.86 16.92
CA GLU A 149 -3.46 11.92 17.06
C GLU A 149 -4.13 12.79 15.97
N LYS A 150 -3.51 13.92 15.63
CA LYS A 150 -4.07 14.83 14.63
C LYS A 150 -3.92 14.32 13.19
N VAL A 151 -2.72 13.83 12.82
CA VAL A 151 -2.47 13.40 11.44
C VAL A 151 -3.17 12.09 11.11
N GLU A 152 -3.49 11.28 12.12
CA GLU A 152 -4.16 9.99 11.95
C GLU A 152 -5.68 10.11 11.88
N ALA A 153 -6.26 11.09 12.59
CA ALA A 153 -7.69 11.33 12.62
C ALA A 153 -8.25 12.01 11.36
N GLU A 154 -7.41 12.71 10.60
CA GLU A 154 -7.83 13.55 9.47
C GLU A 154 -7.07 13.22 8.20
N TYR A 155 -7.66 13.52 7.06
CA TYR A 155 -6.96 13.58 5.77
C TYR A 155 -7.54 14.70 4.90
N ASP A 156 -6.71 15.24 4.03
CA ASP A 156 -7.13 16.09 2.92
C ASP A 156 -6.26 15.78 1.71
N LEU A 157 -6.83 15.06 0.73
CA LEU A 157 -6.12 14.68 -0.50
C LEU A 157 -5.63 15.90 -1.31
N LYS A 158 -6.26 17.07 -1.13
CA LYS A 158 -5.84 18.31 -1.82
C LYS A 158 -4.52 18.87 -1.33
N LEU A 159 -4.04 18.39 -0.19
CA LEU A 159 -2.75 18.78 0.35
C LEU A 159 -1.57 17.98 -0.21
N TRP A 160 -1.89 16.96 -1.05
CA TRP A 160 -0.90 16.02 -1.60
C TRP A 160 -0.64 16.23 -3.12
#